data_1987d4c8da58a94478ddfcefe4b5f3fd
#
_entry.id   1987d4c8da58a94478ddfcefe4b5f3fd
#
_cell.length_a   1.000
_cell.length_b   1.000
_cell.length_c   1.000
_cell.angle_alpha   90.00
_cell.angle_beta   90.00
_cell.angle_gamma   90.00
#
_symmetry.space_group_name_H-M   'P 1'
#
loop_
_entity.id
_entity.type
_entity.pdbx_description
1 polymer ?
#
loop_
_entity_poly.entity_id
_entity_poly.type
_entity_poly.pdbx_seq_one_letter_code
_entity_poly.pdbx_strand_id
1 'polypeptide(L)'
;LSSNYNKPCLFLDIDGTLSDFQLNPIDSYIPTKTLNILRQIISKKIPVIAVTGRDIDSARKLFESIDLPIAALHGLEIYIGNEKKLHTPKGFLEISHIHKILARACIAYPSLLIENKKSSIALHYRKAPELEDIAKKIMLEAQKIFPNLRLIQGKFVYELIPAQANKGLAIKEVLAHLNQYEVYTPIFIGDDVTDEDGFYFVNQLEDGISIKVGQGLTHAKYQLKDTKQVYDFLESFLDHIRNHDNNFKGNNNLDGEKTCLN
;
A
#
# COMPACT_ATOMS: atom_id res chain seq x y z
N LEU A 1 13.24 31.94 -13.12
CA LEU A 1 13.40 30.49 -13.34
C LEU A 1 12.73 29.77 -12.18
N SER A 2 11.44 29.42 -12.33
CA SER A 2 10.75 28.56 -11.36
C SER A 2 11.45 27.19 -11.42
N SER A 3 12.05 26.77 -10.32
CA SER A 3 12.55 25.41 -10.16
C SER A 3 11.34 24.48 -10.25
N ASN A 4 11.19 23.78 -11.37
CA ASN A 4 10.17 22.75 -11.56
C ASN A 4 10.51 21.52 -10.71
N TYR A 5 10.46 21.63 -9.38
CA TYR A 5 10.43 20.45 -8.54
C TYR A 5 8.99 19.96 -8.46
N ASN A 6 8.76 18.76 -8.97
CA ASN A 6 7.50 18.08 -8.80
C ASN A 6 7.20 17.91 -7.30
N LYS A 7 5.95 18.14 -6.89
CA LYS A 7 5.57 17.97 -5.49
C LYS A 7 5.58 16.48 -5.12
N PRO A 8 6.02 16.10 -3.92
CA PRO A 8 5.93 14.72 -3.48
C PRO A 8 4.47 14.31 -3.22
N CYS A 9 4.15 13.03 -3.43
CA CYS A 9 2.96 12.37 -2.92
C CYS A 9 3.35 11.01 -2.31
N LEU A 10 2.70 10.63 -1.23
CA LEU A 10 3.00 9.42 -0.48
C LEU A 10 1.98 8.33 -0.80
N PHE A 11 2.45 7.19 -1.26
CA PHE A 11 1.71 5.94 -1.35
C PHE A 11 2.22 5.01 -0.24
N LEU A 12 1.35 4.57 0.64
CA LEU A 12 1.73 3.84 1.84
C LEU A 12 0.94 2.54 1.95
N ASP A 13 1.62 1.41 2.06
CA ASP A 13 0.99 0.19 2.53
C ASP A 13 0.66 0.30 4.02
N ILE A 14 -0.17 -0.62 4.55
CA ILE A 14 -0.64 -0.56 5.94
C ILE A 14 0.07 -1.60 6.79
N ASP A 15 -0.17 -2.88 6.53
CA ASP A 15 0.28 -3.99 7.37
C ASP A 15 1.77 -4.28 7.15
N GLY A 16 2.58 -4.19 8.18
CA GLY A 16 4.04 -4.29 8.08
C GLY A 16 4.73 -2.97 7.69
N THR A 17 3.96 -1.91 7.39
CA THR A 17 4.45 -0.59 6.96
C THR A 17 4.04 0.49 7.95
N LEU A 18 2.76 0.86 8.03
CA LEU A 18 2.23 1.83 9.00
C LEU A 18 1.80 1.19 10.31
N SER A 19 1.44 -0.07 10.27
CA SER A 19 1.04 -0.93 11.39
C SER A 19 1.99 -2.09 11.50
N ASP A 20 2.40 -2.47 12.69
CA ASP A 20 3.14 -3.70 12.90
C ASP A 20 2.33 -4.90 12.42
N PHE A 21 3.03 -5.88 11.83
CA PHE A 21 2.38 -7.10 11.38
C PHE A 21 1.76 -7.85 12.55
N GLN A 22 0.43 -8.06 12.51
CA GLN A 22 -0.32 -8.82 13.52
C GLN A 22 -0.65 -10.23 13.02
N LEU A 23 -0.76 -11.16 13.94
CA LEU A 23 -1.19 -12.53 13.64
C LEU A 23 -2.66 -12.57 13.19
N ASN A 24 -3.47 -11.72 13.79
CA ASN A 24 -4.87 -11.52 13.43
C ASN A 24 -5.03 -10.11 12.87
N PRO A 25 -5.46 -9.95 11.61
CA PRO A 25 -5.63 -8.63 10.99
C PRO A 25 -6.59 -7.69 11.74
N ILE A 26 -7.50 -8.22 12.57
CA ILE A 26 -8.41 -7.42 13.39
C ILE A 26 -7.66 -6.65 14.47
N ASP A 27 -6.53 -7.19 14.95
CA ASP A 27 -5.73 -6.59 16.02
C ASP A 27 -4.74 -5.53 15.50
N SER A 28 -4.70 -5.30 14.18
CA SER A 28 -3.85 -4.26 13.59
C SER A 28 -4.34 -2.88 13.97
N TYR A 29 -3.41 -1.99 14.23
CA TYR A 29 -3.66 -0.57 14.46
C TYR A 29 -2.49 0.27 13.96
N ILE A 30 -2.78 1.49 13.51
CA ILE A 30 -1.75 2.47 13.20
C ILE A 30 -1.51 3.29 14.48
N PRO A 31 -0.26 3.36 14.98
CA PRO A 31 0.03 4.14 16.20
C PRO A 31 -0.44 5.59 16.08
N THR A 32 -1.04 6.13 17.14
CA THR A 32 -1.57 7.51 17.17
C THR A 32 -0.53 8.55 16.75
N LYS A 33 0.74 8.35 17.11
CA LYS A 33 1.84 9.22 16.69
C LYS A 33 2.00 9.24 15.17
N THR A 34 1.88 8.09 14.50
CA THR A 34 1.94 7.97 13.04
C THR A 34 0.73 8.64 12.39
N LEU A 35 -0.49 8.42 12.92
CA LEU A 35 -1.68 9.12 12.44
C LEU A 35 -1.54 10.66 12.56
N ASN A 36 -0.95 11.14 13.64
CA ASN A 36 -0.72 12.58 13.84
C ASN A 36 0.26 13.16 12.80
N ILE A 37 1.31 12.43 12.45
CA ILE A 37 2.23 12.86 11.37
C ILE A 37 1.52 12.88 10.04
N LEU A 38 0.73 11.84 9.70
CA LEU A 38 -0.03 11.80 8.45
C LEU A 38 -1.01 13.01 8.35
N ARG A 39 -1.73 13.33 9.44
CA ARG A 39 -2.60 14.54 9.49
C ARG A 39 -1.82 15.82 9.19
N GLN A 40 -0.61 15.95 9.74
CA GLN A 40 0.23 17.12 9.51
C GLN A 40 0.77 17.18 8.07
N ILE A 41 1.18 16.07 7.47
CA ILE A 41 1.61 16.00 6.07
C ILE A 41 0.45 16.40 5.15
N ILE A 42 -0.76 15.85 5.38
CA ILE A 42 -1.97 16.20 4.61
C ILE A 42 -2.32 17.68 4.77
N SER A 43 -2.16 18.26 5.97
CA SER A 43 -2.40 19.69 6.20
C SER A 43 -1.46 20.60 5.40
N LYS A 44 -0.31 20.09 4.98
CA LYS A 44 0.65 20.73 4.06
C LYS A 44 0.28 20.55 2.59
N LYS A 45 -0.91 20.03 2.28
CA LYS A 45 -1.41 19.74 0.93
C LYS A 45 -0.54 18.73 0.16
N ILE A 46 0.09 17.81 0.88
CA ILE A 46 0.79 16.68 0.29
C ILE A 46 -0.19 15.50 0.25
N PRO A 47 -0.46 14.96 -0.93
CA PRO A 47 -1.34 13.79 -1.05
C PRO A 47 -0.73 12.59 -0.33
N VAL A 48 -1.54 11.94 0.51
CA VAL A 48 -1.23 10.66 1.15
C VAL A 48 -2.28 9.67 0.73
N ILE A 49 -1.87 8.53 0.20
CA ILE A 49 -2.71 7.49 -0.36
C ILE A 49 -2.38 6.16 0.31
N ALA A 50 -3.38 5.43 0.80
CA ALA A 50 -3.18 4.07 1.26
C ALA A 50 -3.30 3.08 0.08
N VAL A 51 -2.39 2.08 0.03
CA VAL A 51 -2.40 1.02 -0.99
C VAL A 51 -2.29 -0.33 -0.29
N THR A 52 -3.40 -1.05 -0.15
CA THR A 52 -3.48 -2.19 0.78
C THR A 52 -4.22 -3.39 0.20
N GLY A 53 -3.92 -4.59 0.72
CA GLY A 53 -4.71 -5.79 0.49
C GLY A 53 -6.02 -5.84 1.28
N ARG A 54 -6.20 -4.95 2.27
CA ARG A 54 -7.44 -4.87 3.06
C ARG A 54 -8.60 -4.38 2.20
N ASP A 55 -9.83 -4.77 2.60
CA ASP A 55 -11.04 -4.12 2.10
C ASP A 55 -11.15 -2.68 2.62
N ILE A 56 -11.98 -1.87 1.96
CA ILE A 56 -12.11 -0.44 2.26
C ILE A 56 -12.57 -0.14 3.69
N ASP A 57 -13.50 -0.94 4.22
CA ASP A 57 -14.06 -0.68 5.55
C ASP A 57 -13.03 -0.99 6.64
N SER A 58 -12.27 -2.08 6.48
CA SER A 58 -11.16 -2.45 7.36
C SER A 58 -10.04 -1.42 7.30
N ALA A 59 -9.68 -0.93 6.11
CA ALA A 59 -8.64 0.08 5.94
C ALA A 59 -9.05 1.43 6.57
N ARG A 60 -10.27 1.92 6.30
CA ARG A 60 -10.77 3.18 6.86
C ARG A 60 -10.75 3.21 8.39
N LYS A 61 -11.10 2.10 9.03
CA LYS A 61 -11.07 2.01 10.51
C LYS A 61 -9.68 2.29 11.09
N LEU A 62 -8.62 1.87 10.39
CA LEU A 62 -7.24 2.08 10.85
C LEU A 62 -6.79 3.53 10.76
N PHE A 63 -7.34 4.30 9.81
CA PHE A 63 -7.05 5.73 9.65
C PHE A 63 -7.92 6.64 10.53
N GLU A 64 -8.86 6.05 11.29
CA GLU A 64 -9.78 6.80 12.16
C GLU A 64 -10.55 7.89 11.38
N SER A 65 -10.35 9.18 11.75
CA SER A 65 -10.99 10.33 11.10
C SER A 65 -10.19 10.93 9.94
N ILE A 66 -9.09 10.29 9.53
CA ILE A 66 -8.30 10.79 8.39
C ILE A 66 -8.99 10.38 7.10
N ASP A 67 -9.49 11.35 6.34
CA ASP A 67 -10.01 11.12 4.99
C ASP A 67 -8.85 11.19 3.99
N LEU A 68 -8.56 10.07 3.34
CA LEU A 68 -7.52 9.95 2.34
C LEU A 68 -7.92 8.95 1.24
N PRO A 69 -7.38 9.07 0.02
CA PRO A 69 -7.60 8.08 -1.02
C PRO A 69 -7.07 6.70 -0.60
N ILE A 70 -7.82 5.65 -0.93
CA ILE A 70 -7.45 4.26 -0.61
C ILE A 70 -7.59 3.39 -1.85
N ALA A 71 -6.50 2.72 -2.24
CA ALA A 71 -6.50 1.60 -3.15
C ALA A 71 -6.57 0.31 -2.33
N ALA A 72 -7.77 -0.26 -2.22
CA ALA A 72 -8.10 -1.44 -1.44
C ALA A 72 -8.01 -2.72 -2.30
N LEU A 73 -7.97 -3.89 -1.63
CA LEU A 73 -7.94 -5.21 -2.29
C LEU A 73 -6.84 -5.31 -3.36
N HIS A 74 -5.63 -4.85 -3.00
CA HIS A 74 -4.47 -4.78 -3.91
C HIS A 74 -4.73 -3.96 -5.19
N GLY A 75 -5.58 -2.92 -5.11
CA GLY A 75 -5.91 -2.05 -6.23
C GLY A 75 -7.14 -2.43 -7.04
N LEU A 76 -7.91 -3.45 -6.62
CA LEU A 76 -9.18 -3.79 -7.27
C LEU A 76 -10.28 -2.76 -7.01
N GLU A 77 -10.20 -2.05 -5.89
CA GLU A 77 -11.13 -0.99 -5.51
C GLU A 77 -10.32 0.27 -5.19
N ILE A 78 -10.57 1.36 -5.92
CA ILE A 78 -9.93 2.65 -5.68
C ILE A 78 -10.99 3.66 -5.25
N TYR A 79 -10.73 4.33 -4.13
CA TYR A 79 -11.59 5.37 -3.56
C TYR A 79 -10.80 6.68 -3.52
N ILE A 80 -11.32 7.70 -4.21
CA ILE A 80 -10.76 9.06 -4.20
C ILE A 80 -11.89 10.01 -3.83
N GLY A 81 -11.81 10.59 -2.61
CA GLY A 81 -12.91 11.35 -2.03
C GLY A 81 -14.17 10.49 -1.92
N ASN A 82 -15.31 11.02 -2.37
CA ASN A 82 -16.59 10.31 -2.38
C ASN A 82 -16.79 9.43 -3.64
N GLU A 83 -15.85 9.46 -4.58
CA GLU A 83 -15.95 8.69 -5.81
C GLU A 83 -15.31 7.31 -5.62
N LYS A 84 -16.10 6.28 -5.86
CA LYS A 84 -15.60 4.90 -5.96
C LYS A 84 -15.28 4.61 -7.42
N LYS A 85 -13.99 4.49 -7.77
CA LYS A 85 -13.56 3.92 -9.04
C LYS A 85 -13.41 2.41 -8.87
N LEU A 86 -14.35 1.65 -9.41
CA LEU A 86 -14.30 0.19 -9.38
C LEU A 86 -13.52 -0.34 -10.56
N HIS A 87 -12.39 -1.01 -10.29
CA HIS A 87 -11.86 -2.04 -11.15
C HIS A 87 -12.36 -3.41 -10.68
N THR A 88 -13.66 -3.63 -10.73
CA THR A 88 -14.17 -4.99 -10.49
C THR A 88 -13.95 -5.78 -11.79
N PRO A 89 -13.09 -6.78 -11.80
CA PRO A 89 -12.95 -7.64 -12.97
C PRO A 89 -14.33 -8.23 -13.30
N LYS A 90 -14.74 -8.16 -14.58
CA LYS A 90 -15.89 -8.91 -15.05
C LYS A 90 -15.61 -10.40 -14.82
N GLY A 91 -16.41 -11.07 -14.00
CA GLY A 91 -16.19 -12.46 -13.61
C GLY A 91 -15.65 -12.59 -12.19
N PHE A 92 -16.35 -11.99 -11.23
CA PHE A 92 -16.05 -12.19 -9.81
C PHE A 92 -16.08 -13.68 -9.51
N LEU A 93 -14.96 -14.20 -9.08
CA LEU A 93 -14.79 -15.61 -8.75
C LEU A 93 -15.80 -16.02 -7.69
N GLU A 94 -16.40 -17.13 -7.92
CA GLU A 94 -17.14 -17.81 -6.87
C GLU A 94 -16.14 -18.33 -5.83
N ILE A 95 -15.71 -17.46 -4.90
CA ILE A 95 -14.84 -17.81 -3.76
C ILE A 95 -15.36 -19.10 -3.09
N SER A 96 -16.67 -19.28 -3.02
CA SER A 96 -17.33 -20.49 -2.53
C SER A 96 -16.94 -21.77 -3.31
N HIS A 97 -16.73 -21.66 -4.61
CA HIS A 97 -16.31 -22.80 -5.43
C HIS A 97 -14.84 -23.15 -5.18
N ILE A 98 -13.97 -22.14 -5.13
CA ILE A 98 -12.55 -22.35 -4.79
C ILE A 98 -12.43 -22.94 -3.39
N HIS A 99 -13.19 -22.40 -2.42
CA HIS A 99 -13.22 -22.91 -1.05
C HIS A 99 -13.55 -24.42 -1.00
N LYS A 100 -14.56 -24.88 -1.73
CA LYS A 100 -14.94 -26.29 -1.77
C LYS A 100 -13.82 -27.18 -2.29
N ILE A 101 -13.06 -26.71 -3.29
CA ILE A 101 -11.92 -27.44 -3.85
C ILE A 101 -10.80 -27.52 -2.82
N LEU A 102 -10.44 -26.39 -2.20
CA LEU A 102 -9.40 -26.35 -1.17
C LEU A 102 -9.80 -27.17 0.07
N ALA A 103 -11.05 -27.08 0.52
CA ALA A 103 -11.54 -27.86 1.66
C ALA A 103 -11.39 -29.36 1.44
N ARG A 104 -11.69 -29.85 0.24
CA ARG A 104 -11.48 -31.28 -0.12
C ARG A 104 -10.01 -31.65 -0.12
N ALA A 105 -9.15 -30.81 -0.69
CA ALA A 105 -7.71 -31.06 -0.73
C ALA A 105 -7.04 -31.02 0.66
N CYS A 106 -7.61 -30.24 1.59
CA CYS A 106 -7.09 -30.10 2.96
C CYS A 106 -7.63 -31.13 3.96
N ILE A 107 -8.53 -32.06 3.57
CA ILE A 107 -9.11 -33.06 4.50
C ILE A 107 -8.00 -33.83 5.24
N ALA A 108 -6.94 -34.23 4.55
CA ALA A 108 -5.80 -34.94 5.14
C ALA A 108 -4.84 -34.05 5.95
N TYR A 109 -5.04 -32.74 5.95
CA TYR A 109 -4.14 -31.74 6.53
C TYR A 109 -4.89 -30.75 7.43
N PRO A 110 -5.45 -31.17 8.57
CA PRO A 110 -6.33 -30.34 9.41
C PRO A 110 -5.64 -29.14 10.05
N SER A 111 -4.30 -29.10 10.03
CA SER A 111 -3.52 -27.95 10.50
C SER A 111 -3.45 -26.80 9.49
N LEU A 112 -3.81 -27.04 8.22
CA LEU A 112 -3.95 -25.99 7.22
C LEU A 112 -5.26 -25.25 7.42
N LEU A 113 -5.22 -23.92 7.45
CA LEU A 113 -6.40 -23.07 7.66
C LEU A 113 -6.74 -22.32 6.38
N ILE A 114 -7.96 -22.52 5.88
CA ILE A 114 -8.48 -21.77 4.73
C ILE A 114 -9.19 -20.52 5.25
N GLU A 115 -8.80 -19.36 4.73
CA GLU A 115 -9.43 -18.07 4.99
C GLU A 115 -10.08 -17.54 3.70
N ASN A 116 -11.40 -17.34 3.76
CA ASN A 116 -12.12 -16.64 2.69
C ASN A 116 -12.05 -15.14 2.95
N LYS A 117 -11.51 -14.40 1.99
CA LYS A 117 -11.55 -12.95 1.96
C LYS A 117 -12.58 -12.47 0.94
N LYS A 118 -12.87 -11.17 0.90
CA LYS A 118 -13.88 -10.60 0.00
C LYS A 118 -13.60 -10.86 -1.48
N SER A 119 -12.32 -10.83 -1.89
CA SER A 119 -11.88 -10.95 -3.28
C SER A 119 -10.76 -11.97 -3.50
N SER A 120 -10.40 -12.75 -2.49
CA SER A 120 -9.29 -13.69 -2.52
C SER A 120 -9.53 -14.84 -1.55
N ILE A 121 -8.68 -15.87 -1.63
CA ILE A 121 -8.70 -16.99 -0.71
C ILE A 121 -7.29 -17.35 -0.30
N ALA A 122 -7.06 -17.49 1.01
CA ALA A 122 -5.77 -17.79 1.58
C ALA A 122 -5.73 -19.19 2.21
N LEU A 123 -4.58 -19.84 2.13
CA LEU A 123 -4.26 -21.10 2.79
C LEU A 123 -3.07 -20.89 3.71
N HIS A 124 -3.33 -20.88 5.01
CA HIS A 124 -2.32 -20.68 6.05
C HIS A 124 -1.71 -22.01 6.48
N TYR A 125 -0.38 -22.07 6.55
CA TYR A 125 0.38 -23.21 7.06
C TYR A 125 1.19 -22.86 8.33
N ARG A 126 0.89 -21.73 8.98
CA ARG A 126 1.60 -21.25 10.17
C ARG A 126 1.58 -22.23 11.33
N LYS A 127 0.51 -23.00 11.52
CA LYS A 127 0.39 -24.02 12.58
C LYS A 127 1.17 -25.30 12.29
N ALA A 128 1.61 -25.47 11.04
CA ALA A 128 2.37 -26.62 10.57
C ALA A 128 3.32 -26.16 9.43
N PRO A 129 4.41 -25.45 9.77
CA PRO A 129 5.35 -24.92 8.77
C PRO A 129 5.95 -25.99 7.87
N GLU A 130 6.04 -27.23 8.33
CA GLU A 130 6.49 -28.38 7.57
C GLU A 130 5.57 -28.76 6.40
N LEU A 131 4.33 -28.25 6.38
CA LEU A 131 3.36 -28.44 5.30
C LEU A 131 3.46 -27.36 4.21
N GLU A 132 4.48 -26.53 4.20
CA GLU A 132 4.64 -25.45 3.21
C GLU A 132 4.52 -25.95 1.78
N ASP A 133 5.29 -26.99 1.41
CA ASP A 133 5.29 -27.55 0.06
C ASP A 133 3.92 -28.15 -0.32
N ILE A 134 3.24 -28.74 0.64
CA ILE A 134 1.88 -29.28 0.46
C ILE A 134 0.89 -28.16 0.22
N ALA A 135 0.93 -27.12 1.05
CA ALA A 135 0.07 -25.96 0.90
C ALA A 135 0.29 -25.27 -0.46
N LYS A 136 1.56 -25.09 -0.86
CA LYS A 136 1.92 -24.56 -2.18
C LYS A 136 1.36 -25.41 -3.32
N LYS A 137 1.52 -26.73 -3.26
CA LYS A 137 1.01 -27.65 -4.28
C LYS A 137 -0.52 -27.56 -4.39
N ILE A 138 -1.24 -27.57 -3.28
CA ILE A 138 -2.70 -27.44 -3.25
C ILE A 138 -3.14 -26.13 -3.93
N MET A 139 -2.50 -25.01 -3.60
CA MET A 139 -2.84 -23.72 -4.17
C MET A 139 -2.49 -23.61 -5.65
N LEU A 140 -1.38 -24.19 -6.10
CA LEU A 140 -1.02 -24.26 -7.53
C LEU A 140 -2.02 -25.10 -8.34
N GLU A 141 -2.49 -26.22 -7.80
CA GLU A 141 -3.52 -27.03 -8.47
C GLU A 141 -4.84 -26.27 -8.55
N ALA A 142 -5.22 -25.53 -7.50
CA ALA A 142 -6.38 -24.66 -7.55
C ALA A 142 -6.22 -23.53 -8.58
N GLN A 143 -5.03 -22.91 -8.68
CA GLN A 143 -4.74 -21.88 -9.67
C GLN A 143 -4.90 -22.40 -11.12
N LYS A 144 -4.52 -23.63 -11.42
CA LYS A 144 -4.72 -24.23 -12.76
C LYS A 144 -6.18 -24.28 -13.16
N ILE A 145 -7.08 -24.51 -12.20
CA ILE A 145 -8.54 -24.54 -12.42
C ILE A 145 -9.07 -23.12 -12.65
N PHE A 146 -8.45 -22.11 -12.00
CA PHE A 146 -8.87 -20.70 -12.04
C PHE A 146 -7.72 -19.83 -12.61
N PRO A 147 -7.49 -19.84 -13.93
CA PRO A 147 -6.32 -19.19 -14.56
C PRO A 147 -6.36 -17.65 -14.49
N ASN A 148 -7.50 -17.07 -14.15
CA ASN A 148 -7.66 -15.64 -13.88
C ASN A 148 -7.25 -15.22 -12.45
N LEU A 149 -6.70 -16.18 -11.67
CA LEU A 149 -6.04 -15.91 -10.40
C LEU A 149 -4.53 -15.98 -10.52
N ARG A 150 -3.85 -15.23 -9.68
CA ARG A 150 -2.43 -15.40 -9.42
C ARG A 150 -2.19 -15.82 -7.99
N LEU A 151 -1.18 -16.67 -7.80
CA LEU A 151 -0.71 -17.10 -6.49
C LEU A 151 0.30 -16.08 -5.96
N ILE A 152 0.11 -15.65 -4.73
CA ILE A 152 1.11 -14.88 -3.97
C ILE A 152 1.50 -15.66 -2.73
N GLN A 153 2.75 -15.47 -2.30
CA GLN A 153 3.31 -16.08 -1.10
C GLN A 153 3.59 -14.99 -0.07
N GLY A 154 2.92 -15.06 1.07
CA GLY A 154 3.19 -14.25 2.25
C GLY A 154 3.86 -15.06 3.35
N LYS A 155 3.98 -14.47 4.54
CA LYS A 155 4.59 -15.14 5.70
C LYS A 155 3.69 -16.24 6.26
N PHE A 156 4.03 -17.51 5.99
CA PHE A 156 3.28 -18.70 6.35
C PHE A 156 1.87 -18.79 5.73
N VAL A 157 1.71 -18.24 4.53
CA VAL A 157 0.44 -18.23 3.80
C VAL A 157 0.68 -18.22 2.30
N TYR A 158 -0.17 -18.92 1.56
CA TYR A 158 -0.36 -18.77 0.13
C TYR A 158 -1.74 -18.21 -0.13
N GLU A 159 -1.85 -17.24 -1.03
CA GLU A 159 -3.12 -16.60 -1.35
C GLU A 159 -3.35 -16.55 -2.85
N LEU A 160 -4.55 -16.92 -3.29
CA LEU A 160 -5.03 -16.72 -4.65
C LEU A 160 -5.80 -15.41 -4.73
N ILE A 161 -5.26 -14.48 -5.50
CA ILE A 161 -5.88 -13.17 -5.75
C ILE A 161 -6.22 -13.03 -7.23
N PRO A 162 -7.17 -12.18 -7.63
CA PRO A 162 -7.40 -11.87 -9.03
C PRO A 162 -6.12 -11.41 -9.72
N ALA A 163 -5.85 -11.91 -10.93
CA ALA A 163 -4.63 -11.56 -11.67
C ALA A 163 -4.53 -10.05 -11.95
N GLN A 164 -5.68 -9.34 -12.01
CA GLN A 164 -5.76 -7.91 -12.19
C GLN A 164 -5.43 -7.10 -10.91
N ALA A 165 -5.45 -7.75 -9.72
CA ALA A 165 -5.05 -7.12 -8.48
C ALA A 165 -3.56 -6.79 -8.55
N ASN A 166 -3.21 -5.50 -8.60
CA ASN A 166 -1.84 -5.03 -8.81
C ASN A 166 -1.67 -3.64 -8.19
N LYS A 167 -0.84 -3.55 -7.15
CA LYS A 167 -0.59 -2.27 -6.45
C LYS A 167 0.09 -1.24 -7.37
N GLY A 168 0.92 -1.66 -8.31
CA GLY A 168 1.55 -0.76 -9.28
C GLY A 168 0.54 -0.13 -10.24
N LEU A 169 -0.42 -0.90 -10.74
CA LEU A 169 -1.51 -0.36 -11.56
C LEU A 169 -2.39 0.61 -10.77
N ALA A 170 -2.66 0.29 -9.49
CA ALA A 170 -3.41 1.19 -8.61
C ALA A 170 -2.69 2.51 -8.39
N ILE A 171 -1.38 2.48 -8.10
CA ILE A 171 -0.54 3.68 -7.97
C ILE A 171 -0.57 4.49 -9.26
N LYS A 172 -0.40 3.83 -10.41
CA LYS A 172 -0.46 4.48 -11.73
C LYS A 172 -1.77 5.24 -11.94
N GLU A 173 -2.89 4.62 -11.61
CA GLU A 173 -4.21 5.22 -11.80
C GLU A 173 -4.45 6.41 -10.87
N VAL A 174 -4.14 6.26 -9.58
CA VAL A 174 -4.29 7.35 -8.62
C VAL A 174 -3.35 8.50 -8.97
N LEU A 175 -2.10 8.22 -9.35
CA LEU A 175 -1.14 9.24 -9.76
C LEU A 175 -1.62 9.98 -11.02
N ALA A 176 -2.17 9.26 -12.02
CA ALA A 176 -2.73 9.88 -13.20
C ALA A 176 -3.93 10.80 -12.87
N HIS A 177 -4.75 10.44 -11.87
CA HIS A 177 -5.82 11.31 -11.39
C HIS A 177 -5.27 12.56 -10.70
N LEU A 178 -4.28 12.43 -9.82
CA LEU A 178 -3.64 13.57 -9.15
C LEU A 178 -2.96 14.51 -10.16
N ASN A 179 -2.27 13.96 -11.15
CA ASN A 179 -1.53 14.71 -12.17
C ASN A 179 -2.42 15.49 -13.15
N GLN A 180 -3.75 15.33 -13.11
CA GLN A 180 -4.68 16.19 -13.85
C GLN A 180 -4.63 17.65 -13.36
N TYR A 181 -4.22 17.88 -12.13
CA TYR A 181 -4.21 19.19 -11.49
C TYR A 181 -2.80 19.72 -11.25
N GLU A 182 -1.87 18.86 -10.90
CA GLU A 182 -0.49 19.18 -10.56
C GLU A 182 0.41 17.95 -10.73
N VAL A 183 1.67 18.14 -11.15
CA VAL A 183 2.58 17.01 -11.36
C VAL A 183 3.20 16.59 -10.02
N TYR A 184 3.07 15.30 -9.70
CA TYR A 184 3.57 14.72 -8.46
C TYR A 184 4.66 13.68 -8.69
N THR A 185 5.64 13.64 -7.78
CA THR A 185 6.62 12.58 -7.67
C THR A 185 6.17 11.58 -6.60
N PRO A 186 5.90 10.31 -6.95
CA PRO A 186 5.46 9.31 -5.99
C PRO A 186 6.60 8.79 -5.14
N ILE A 187 6.34 8.67 -3.84
CA ILE A 187 7.13 7.93 -2.87
C ILE A 187 6.25 6.76 -2.42
N PHE A 188 6.66 5.53 -2.72
CA PHE A 188 5.91 4.34 -2.32
C PHE A 188 6.67 3.53 -1.27
N ILE A 189 6.02 3.23 -0.15
CA ILE A 189 6.57 2.46 0.98
C ILE A 189 5.71 1.23 1.21
N GLY A 190 6.33 0.04 1.26
CA GLY A 190 5.65 -1.24 1.47
C GLY A 190 6.59 -2.33 1.98
N ASP A 191 6.04 -3.44 2.49
CA ASP A 191 6.82 -4.51 3.13
C ASP A 191 6.68 -5.90 2.48
N ASP A 192 5.61 -6.15 1.70
CA ASP A 192 5.26 -7.49 1.24
C ASP A 192 5.57 -7.70 -0.26
N VAL A 193 5.41 -8.94 -0.70
CA VAL A 193 5.57 -9.36 -2.10
C VAL A 193 4.61 -8.62 -3.04
N THR A 194 3.42 -8.28 -2.58
CA THR A 194 2.44 -7.52 -3.36
C THR A 194 2.87 -6.08 -3.63
N ASP A 195 3.80 -5.54 -2.83
CA ASP A 195 4.36 -4.21 -3.00
C ASP A 195 5.41 -4.15 -4.12
N GLU A 196 5.99 -5.29 -4.49
CA GLU A 196 6.96 -5.36 -5.58
C GLU A 196 6.39 -4.86 -6.92
N ASP A 197 5.09 -5.10 -7.19
CA ASP A 197 4.39 -4.53 -8.34
C ASP A 197 4.43 -2.99 -8.30
N GLY A 198 4.26 -2.41 -7.12
CA GLY A 198 4.31 -0.97 -6.87
C GLY A 198 5.73 -0.40 -7.00
N PHE A 199 6.72 -1.08 -6.40
CA PHE A 199 8.13 -0.69 -6.54
C PHE A 199 8.56 -0.71 -7.99
N TYR A 200 8.21 -1.76 -8.73
CA TYR A 200 8.52 -1.87 -10.15
C TYR A 200 7.94 -0.70 -10.95
N PHE A 201 6.66 -0.35 -10.73
CA PHE A 201 6.04 0.78 -11.43
C PHE A 201 6.70 2.11 -11.07
N VAL A 202 6.89 2.39 -9.76
CA VAL A 202 7.47 3.67 -9.29
C VAL A 202 8.89 3.85 -9.79
N ASN A 203 9.67 2.78 -9.91
CA ASN A 203 11.03 2.83 -10.43
C ASN A 203 11.14 3.18 -11.92
N GLN A 204 10.05 3.03 -12.69
CA GLN A 204 10.02 3.46 -14.09
C GLN A 204 9.86 4.98 -14.26
N LEU A 205 9.50 5.67 -13.19
CA LEU A 205 9.38 7.12 -13.16
C LEU A 205 10.73 7.74 -12.80
N GLU A 206 11.13 8.82 -13.48
CA GLU A 206 12.47 9.44 -13.36
C GLU A 206 12.82 9.76 -11.90
N ASP A 207 11.91 10.40 -11.17
CA ASP A 207 12.11 10.82 -9.78
C ASP A 207 11.39 9.92 -8.77
N GLY A 208 10.80 8.78 -9.20
CA GLY A 208 10.05 7.89 -8.34
C GLY A 208 10.92 7.25 -7.25
N ILE A 209 10.42 7.26 -6.01
CA ILE A 209 11.11 6.73 -4.83
C ILE A 209 10.33 5.52 -4.32
N SER A 210 10.98 4.35 -4.31
CA SER A 210 10.44 3.10 -3.78
C SER A 210 11.23 2.64 -2.57
N ILE A 211 10.53 2.30 -1.48
CA ILE A 211 11.13 1.98 -0.18
C ILE A 211 10.53 0.67 0.34
N LYS A 212 11.36 -0.35 0.47
CA LYS A 212 11.01 -1.63 1.11
C LYS A 212 11.12 -1.51 2.63
N VAL A 213 10.14 -2.02 3.35
CA VAL A 213 10.23 -2.24 4.80
C VAL A 213 10.60 -3.69 5.07
N GLY A 214 11.53 -3.92 6.01
CA GLY A 214 12.04 -5.26 6.31
C GLY A 214 13.12 -5.74 5.35
N GLN A 215 13.55 -6.98 5.51
CA GLN A 215 14.63 -7.60 4.73
C GLN A 215 14.06 -8.43 3.58
N GLY A 216 14.93 -8.81 2.64
CA GLY A 216 14.61 -9.70 1.52
C GLY A 216 14.96 -9.11 0.16
N LEU A 217 14.82 -9.95 -0.87
CA LEU A 217 14.97 -9.52 -2.27
C LEU A 217 13.85 -8.54 -2.62
N THR A 218 14.21 -7.45 -3.29
CA THR A 218 13.25 -6.41 -3.65
C THR A 218 13.69 -5.63 -4.87
N HIS A 219 12.71 -5.06 -5.60
CA HIS A 219 12.94 -4.05 -6.63
C HIS A 219 13.01 -2.62 -6.08
N ALA A 220 12.72 -2.42 -4.78
CA ALA A 220 12.79 -1.09 -4.18
C ALA A 220 14.21 -0.51 -4.23
N LYS A 221 14.30 0.81 -4.49
CA LYS A 221 15.59 1.54 -4.52
C LYS A 221 16.18 1.73 -3.13
N TYR A 222 15.32 1.80 -2.11
CA TYR A 222 15.71 2.06 -0.71
C TYR A 222 15.06 1.05 0.22
N GLN A 223 15.59 0.96 1.43
CA GLN A 223 15.12 0.00 2.45
C GLN A 223 15.09 0.66 3.83
N LEU A 224 14.02 0.39 4.56
CA LEU A 224 13.87 0.66 5.99
C LEU A 224 13.79 -0.66 6.73
N LYS A 225 14.28 -0.68 7.97
CA LYS A 225 14.38 -1.92 8.74
C LYS A 225 13.01 -2.42 9.23
N ASP A 226 12.15 -1.52 9.67
CA ASP A 226 10.90 -1.82 10.39
C ASP A 226 9.93 -0.62 10.35
N THR A 227 8.74 -0.81 10.89
CA THR A 227 7.70 0.22 11.00
C THR A 227 8.15 1.44 11.82
N LYS A 228 9.07 1.25 12.78
CA LYS A 228 9.64 2.37 13.53
C LYS A 228 10.44 3.28 12.61
N GLN A 229 11.25 2.72 11.70
CA GLN A 229 11.99 3.53 10.73
C GLN A 229 11.08 4.18 9.70
N VAL A 230 9.91 3.60 9.39
CA VAL A 230 8.88 4.28 8.58
C VAL A 230 8.38 5.53 9.30
N TYR A 231 8.09 5.43 10.60
CA TYR A 231 7.73 6.59 11.41
C TYR A 231 8.82 7.67 11.40
N ASP A 232 10.07 7.28 11.67
CA ASP A 232 11.23 8.20 11.69
C ASP A 232 11.44 8.89 10.32
N PHE A 233 11.20 8.17 9.22
CA PHE A 233 11.21 8.73 7.87
C PHE A 233 10.10 9.76 7.67
N LEU A 234 8.86 9.45 8.04
CA LEU A 234 7.73 10.37 7.89
C LEU A 234 7.91 11.64 8.74
N GLU A 235 8.49 11.52 9.93
CA GLU A 235 8.83 12.65 10.79
C GLU A 235 9.89 13.55 10.14
N SER A 236 10.99 12.97 9.65
CA SER A 236 12.05 13.69 8.95
C SER A 236 11.54 14.34 7.65
N PHE A 237 10.67 13.65 6.93
CA PHE A 237 10.02 14.16 5.73
C PHE A 237 9.16 15.39 6.04
N LEU A 238 8.35 15.34 7.09
CA LEU A 238 7.54 16.47 7.54
C LEU A 238 8.40 17.67 7.95
N ASP A 239 9.52 17.45 8.66
CA ASP A 239 10.43 18.51 9.09
C ASP A 239 11.12 19.17 7.90
N HIS A 240 11.49 18.38 6.89
CA HIS A 240 12.05 18.92 5.64
C HIS A 240 11.08 19.88 4.94
N ILE A 241 9.79 19.49 4.86
CA ILE A 241 8.74 20.34 4.26
C ILE A 241 8.57 21.64 5.05
N ARG A 242 8.53 21.57 6.38
CA ARG A 242 8.38 22.74 7.23
C ARG A 242 9.51 23.74 7.05
N ASN A 243 10.74 23.25 6.95
CA ASN A 243 11.93 24.09 6.74
C ASN A 243 11.91 24.76 5.36
N HIS A 244 11.43 24.05 4.34
CA HIS A 244 11.29 24.60 3.00
C HIS A 244 10.24 25.73 2.95
N ASP A 245 9.08 25.55 3.59
CA ASP A 245 8.02 26.57 3.70
C ASP A 245 8.51 27.84 4.42
N ASN A 246 9.33 27.71 5.45
CA ASN A 246 9.86 28.83 6.22
C ASN A 246 10.89 29.66 5.45
N ASN A 247 11.74 29.01 4.65
CA ASN A 247 12.71 29.67 3.80
C ASN A 247 12.05 30.52 2.68
N PHE A 248 10.93 30.04 2.12
CA PHE A 248 10.15 30.83 1.14
C PHE A 248 9.47 32.05 1.76
N LYS A 249 8.98 31.96 3.00
CA LYS A 249 8.37 33.10 3.70
C LYS A 249 9.39 34.14 4.14
N GLY A 250 10.60 33.72 4.50
CA GLY A 250 11.69 34.63 4.91
C GLY A 250 12.22 35.50 3.75
N ASN A 251 12.28 34.95 2.53
CA ASN A 251 12.75 35.69 1.37
C ASN A 251 11.72 36.72 0.84
N ASN A 252 10.43 36.48 1.02
CA ASN A 252 9.38 37.43 0.59
C ASN A 252 9.22 38.64 1.54
N ASN A 253 9.76 38.58 2.75
CA ASN A 253 9.75 39.72 3.69
C ASN A 253 10.95 40.68 3.51
N LEU A 254 11.96 40.33 2.69
CA LEU A 254 13.13 41.17 2.45
C LEU A 254 12.96 42.12 1.25
N ASP A 255 11.97 41.88 0.38
CA ASP A 255 11.70 42.76 -0.78
C ASP A 255 10.66 43.85 -0.52
N GLY A 256 10.07 43.88 0.71
CA GLY A 256 9.03 44.86 1.12
C GLY A 256 9.55 46.19 1.71
N GLU A 257 10.85 46.34 1.97
CA GLU A 257 11.39 47.52 2.67
C GLU A 257 12.33 48.39 1.82
N LYS A 258 12.15 48.46 0.52
CA LYS A 258 12.86 49.46 -0.30
C LYS A 258 11.91 50.15 -1.28
N THR A 259 11.04 51.02 -0.78
CA THR A 259 10.57 52.22 -1.53
C THR A 259 9.77 53.14 -0.63
N CYS A 260 10.45 53.90 0.20
CA CYS A 260 9.98 55.20 0.70
C CYS A 260 11.20 56.02 1.15
N LEU A 261 11.86 56.69 0.23
CA LEU A 261 12.63 57.90 0.51
C LEU A 261 12.95 58.62 -0.81
N ASN A 262 12.33 59.73 -0.94
CA ASN A 262 12.50 60.87 -1.83
C ASN A 262 11.50 61.04 -2.96
#